data_3a8a3ccb2e8631141a122d5471e4bbcb
#
_entry.id   3a8a3ccb2e8631141a122d5471e4bbcb
#
_cell.length_a   1.000
_cell.length_b   1.000
_cell.length_c   1.000
_cell.angle_alpha   90.00
_cell.angle_beta   90.00
_cell.angle_gamma   90.00
#
_symmetry.space_group_name_H-M   'P 1'
#
loop_
_entity.id
_entity.type
_entity.pdbx_description
1 polymer ?
#
loop_
_entity_poly.entity_id
_entity_poly.type
_entity_poly.pdbx_seq_one_letter_code
_entity_poly.pdbx_strand_id
1 'polypeptide(L)'
;MSNNIVIAAIVAGAVGLGAGYALFSGQAPKTVEKETVTSAPAGAGTLDEVRARGKLNCIINTGLAGFAAPDDKGNWTGFDVDFCKAVAAAVLGDATKVNYTTATGKTRFTKLAAGEGEILSRNTTWTFSRDVDLAQTFIGVNYYDGQGFMVPKSLGVKSAKGLDGASVCIQTGTTTELNL
;
A
#
# COMPACT_ATOMS: atom_id res chain seq x y z
N MET A 1 5.00 38.20 -15.73
CA MET A 1 3.79 38.21 -16.56
C MET A 1 3.22 36.80 -16.54
N SER A 2 2.14 36.63 -15.82
CA SER A 2 1.51 35.37 -15.53
C SER A 2 0.53 35.00 -16.66
N ASN A 3 0.71 33.86 -17.30
CA ASN A 3 -0.27 33.31 -18.24
C ASN A 3 -1.06 32.18 -17.55
N ASN A 4 -2.18 32.60 -16.96
CA ASN A 4 -3.21 31.66 -16.55
C ASN A 4 -4.05 31.28 -17.77
N ILE A 5 -3.89 30.06 -18.27
CA ILE A 5 -4.80 29.52 -19.28
C ILE A 5 -5.97 28.87 -18.53
N VAL A 6 -7.11 29.54 -18.56
CA VAL A 6 -8.39 29.00 -18.13
C VAL A 6 -9.00 28.29 -19.33
N ILE A 7 -9.10 26.96 -19.30
CA ILE A 7 -9.87 26.20 -20.28
C ILE A 7 -11.32 26.17 -19.79
N ALA A 8 -12.16 27.01 -20.35
CA ALA A 8 -13.60 26.94 -20.19
C ALA A 8 -14.16 25.91 -21.18
N ALA A 9 -14.67 24.82 -20.68
CA ALA A 9 -15.47 23.88 -21.49
C ALA A 9 -16.89 24.45 -21.65
N ILE A 10 -17.21 24.85 -22.86
CA ILE A 10 -18.59 25.24 -23.23
C ILE A 10 -19.34 23.95 -23.55
N VAL A 11 -20.30 23.60 -22.72
CA VAL A 11 -21.29 22.58 -23.05
C VAL A 11 -22.50 23.29 -23.61
N ALA A 12 -22.73 23.20 -24.93
CA ALA A 12 -23.93 23.63 -25.58
C ALA A 12 -25.07 22.66 -25.24
N GLY A 13 -26.05 23.14 -24.48
CA GLY A 13 -27.24 22.40 -24.15
C GLY A 13 -28.26 22.43 -25.27
N ALA A 14 -28.83 21.27 -25.61
CA ALA A 14 -30.05 21.16 -26.35
C ALA A 14 -31.24 21.11 -25.37
N VAL A 15 -32.18 21.97 -25.54
CA VAL A 15 -33.47 22.04 -24.84
C VAL A 15 -34.35 20.86 -25.28
N GLY A 16 -34.86 20.08 -24.33
CA GLY A 16 -35.85 19.04 -24.61
C GLY A 16 -36.59 18.57 -23.36
N LEU A 17 -37.72 19.17 -23.11
CA LEU A 17 -38.98 18.62 -22.54
C LEU A 17 -38.90 17.53 -21.43
N GLY A 18 -39.46 17.89 -20.26
CA GLY A 18 -40.31 16.90 -19.61
C GLY A 18 -40.15 16.80 -18.10
N ALA A 19 -41.14 17.29 -17.40
CA ALA A 19 -41.44 17.08 -15.98
C ALA A 19 -41.04 15.68 -15.47
N GLY A 20 -40.13 15.59 -14.52
CA GLY A 20 -39.74 14.33 -13.89
C GLY A 20 -38.58 14.35 -12.96
N TYR A 21 -37.92 15.48 -12.73
CA TYR A 21 -36.71 15.57 -11.87
C TYR A 21 -36.87 16.42 -10.62
N ALA A 22 -37.90 16.13 -9.84
CA ALA A 22 -38.14 16.88 -8.60
C ALA A 22 -38.10 16.00 -7.33
N LEU A 23 -37.23 14.98 -7.25
CA LEU A 23 -37.07 14.21 -6.00
C LEU A 23 -35.62 13.72 -5.73
N PHE A 24 -34.60 14.27 -6.37
CA PHE A 24 -33.20 13.98 -6.02
C PHE A 24 -32.38 15.27 -5.81
N SER A 25 -32.93 16.22 -5.07
CA SER A 25 -32.20 17.41 -4.61
C SER A 25 -31.87 17.23 -3.13
N GLY A 26 -30.62 16.88 -2.82
CA GLY A 26 -30.23 16.88 -1.42
C GLY A 26 -28.84 16.42 -1.04
N GLN A 27 -28.01 15.99 -1.98
CA GLN A 27 -26.59 15.79 -1.66
C GLN A 27 -25.75 16.43 -2.76
N ALA A 28 -25.18 17.60 -2.43
CA ALA A 28 -24.07 18.13 -3.20
C ALA A 28 -22.96 17.07 -3.24
N PRO A 29 -22.30 16.84 -4.40
CA PRO A 29 -21.16 15.96 -4.45
C PRO A 29 -20.14 16.47 -3.44
N LYS A 30 -19.75 15.61 -2.49
CA LYS A 30 -18.61 15.89 -1.61
C LYS A 30 -17.42 16.11 -2.52
N THR A 31 -16.96 17.35 -2.63
CA THR A 31 -15.68 17.65 -3.22
C THR A 31 -14.65 16.85 -2.45
N VAL A 32 -14.10 15.81 -3.09
CA VAL A 32 -12.90 15.16 -2.61
C VAL A 32 -11.83 16.24 -2.72
N GLU A 33 -11.46 16.85 -1.60
CA GLU A 33 -10.27 17.67 -1.53
C GLU A 33 -9.11 16.79 -1.96
N LYS A 34 -8.59 17.09 -3.14
CA LYS A 34 -7.36 16.50 -3.63
C LYS A 34 -6.27 17.05 -2.71
N GLU A 35 -5.89 16.26 -1.70
CA GLU A 35 -4.70 16.56 -0.92
C GLU A 35 -3.57 16.74 -1.94
N THR A 36 -3.12 17.96 -2.07
CA THR A 36 -1.95 18.29 -2.88
C THR A 36 -0.77 17.64 -2.15
N VAL A 37 -0.38 16.46 -2.58
CA VAL A 37 0.90 15.88 -2.15
C VAL A 37 1.95 16.86 -2.65
N THR A 38 2.42 17.69 -1.74
CA THR A 38 3.53 18.60 -2.00
C THR A 38 4.72 17.69 -2.27
N SER A 39 5.11 17.55 -3.54
CA SER A 39 6.36 16.89 -3.88
C SER A 39 7.45 17.57 -3.08
N ALA A 40 8.26 16.78 -2.38
CA ALA A 40 9.45 17.28 -1.72
C ALA A 40 10.23 18.16 -2.71
N PRO A 41 10.87 19.24 -2.27
CA PRO A 41 11.66 20.10 -3.13
C PRO A 41 12.68 19.24 -3.87
N ALA A 42 12.98 19.58 -5.13
CA ALA A 42 13.99 18.93 -5.95
C ALA A 42 15.37 19.11 -5.28
N GLY A 43 15.61 18.33 -4.25
CA GLY A 43 16.86 18.11 -3.53
C GLY A 43 17.48 16.81 -4.01
N ALA A 44 18.55 16.40 -3.38
CA ALA A 44 19.20 15.11 -3.60
C ALA A 44 18.12 14.01 -3.68
N GLY A 45 18.18 13.15 -4.69
CA GLY A 45 17.20 12.06 -4.84
C GLY A 45 17.29 11.09 -3.65
N THR A 46 16.23 10.32 -3.40
CA THR A 46 16.15 9.34 -2.30
C THR A 46 17.41 8.46 -2.19
N LEU A 47 18.01 8.09 -3.32
CA LEU A 47 19.25 7.31 -3.35
C LEU A 47 20.43 8.07 -2.74
N ASP A 48 20.56 9.36 -3.02
CA ASP A 48 21.63 10.19 -2.48
C ASP A 48 21.46 10.40 -0.98
N GLU A 49 20.23 10.53 -0.51
CA GLU A 49 19.91 10.61 0.93
C GLU A 49 20.27 9.31 1.67
N VAL A 50 19.94 8.15 1.08
CA VAL A 50 20.30 6.83 1.62
C VAL A 50 21.81 6.67 1.71
N ARG A 51 22.54 7.07 0.64
CA ARG A 51 24.01 7.02 0.61
C ARG A 51 24.63 7.97 1.61
N ALA A 52 24.14 9.18 1.72
CA ALA A 52 24.64 10.18 2.68
C ALA A 52 24.42 9.72 4.14
N ARG A 53 23.27 9.11 4.43
CA ARG A 53 22.95 8.54 5.74
C ARG A 53 23.72 7.25 6.03
N GLY A 54 24.13 6.52 4.99
CA GLY A 54 24.84 5.25 5.10
C GLY A 54 23.98 4.09 5.61
N LYS A 55 22.66 4.21 5.57
CA LYS A 55 21.69 3.16 5.95
C LYS A 55 20.41 3.25 5.13
N LEU A 56 19.86 2.10 4.77
CA LEU A 56 18.54 1.95 4.16
C LEU A 56 17.48 1.81 5.25
N ASN A 57 16.41 2.59 5.21
CA ASN A 57 15.25 2.38 6.06
C ASN A 57 14.26 1.48 5.31
N CYS A 58 13.95 0.32 5.86
CA CYS A 58 13.08 -0.67 5.26
C CYS A 58 11.88 -0.97 6.15
N ILE A 59 10.67 -0.85 5.60
CA ILE A 59 9.43 -1.16 6.30
C ILE A 59 9.10 -2.63 6.08
N ILE A 60 8.95 -3.38 7.18
CA ILE A 60 8.71 -4.82 7.20
C ILE A 60 7.44 -5.18 7.98
N ASN A 61 7.06 -6.46 7.99
CA ASN A 61 5.95 -6.95 8.80
C ASN A 61 6.26 -6.88 10.31
N THR A 62 5.22 -6.83 11.13
CA THR A 62 5.33 -6.82 12.61
C THR A 62 5.70 -8.18 13.21
N GLY A 63 5.68 -9.25 12.41
CA GLY A 63 6.03 -10.63 12.82
C GLY A 63 5.28 -11.65 11.97
N LEU A 64 5.90 -12.12 10.89
CA LEU A 64 5.39 -13.18 10.03
C LEU A 64 6.51 -14.19 9.79
N ALA A 65 6.37 -15.36 10.38
CA ALA A 65 7.36 -16.42 10.29
C ALA A 65 7.73 -16.75 8.83
N GLY A 66 9.02 -16.86 8.54
CA GLY A 66 9.56 -17.09 7.21
C GLY A 66 9.70 -15.81 6.34
N PHE A 67 8.98 -14.75 6.63
CA PHE A 67 9.03 -13.48 5.87
C PHE A 67 9.72 -12.36 6.62
N ALA A 68 9.21 -11.97 7.79
CA ALA A 68 9.86 -11.01 8.67
C ALA A 68 9.47 -11.33 10.11
N ALA A 69 10.37 -11.93 10.86
CA ALA A 69 10.20 -12.23 12.27
C ALA A 69 11.53 -12.11 13.00
N PRO A 70 11.53 -11.71 14.29
CA PRO A 70 12.74 -11.74 15.08
C PRO A 70 13.16 -13.19 15.38
N ASP A 71 14.46 -13.45 15.37
CA ASP A 71 15.05 -14.69 15.90
C ASP A 71 15.11 -14.63 17.43
N ASP A 72 15.63 -15.69 18.05
CA ASP A 72 15.78 -15.82 19.50
C ASP A 72 16.71 -14.76 20.11
N LYS A 73 17.52 -14.09 19.29
CA LYS A 73 18.42 -12.99 19.67
C LYS A 73 17.84 -11.61 19.38
N GLY A 74 16.62 -11.55 18.84
CA GLY A 74 15.95 -10.32 18.46
C GLY A 74 16.37 -9.76 17.10
N ASN A 75 17.16 -10.48 16.30
CA ASN A 75 17.51 -10.04 14.96
C ASN A 75 16.39 -10.37 13.97
N TRP A 76 16.09 -9.45 13.09
CA TRP A 76 15.11 -9.67 12.04
C TRP A 76 15.63 -10.65 10.99
N THR A 77 14.79 -11.64 10.65
CA THR A 77 15.09 -12.71 9.69
C THR A 77 13.90 -13.00 8.78
N GLY A 78 14.16 -13.56 7.62
CA GLY A 78 13.15 -14.03 6.67
C GLY A 78 13.22 -13.33 5.31
N PHE A 79 12.38 -13.79 4.40
CA PHE A 79 12.40 -13.42 2.98
C PHE A 79 12.31 -11.92 2.73
N ASP A 80 11.38 -11.22 3.39
CA ASP A 80 11.22 -9.77 3.25
C ASP A 80 12.43 -9.01 3.80
N VAL A 81 13.01 -9.52 4.89
CA VAL A 81 14.23 -8.96 5.51
C VAL A 81 15.44 -9.13 4.60
N ASP A 82 15.57 -10.30 3.97
CA ASP A 82 16.69 -10.58 3.06
C ASP A 82 16.60 -9.74 1.79
N PHE A 83 15.40 -9.40 1.33
CA PHE A 83 15.21 -8.44 0.25
C PHE A 83 15.72 -7.04 0.64
N CYS A 84 15.40 -6.55 1.85
CA CYS A 84 15.96 -5.28 2.36
C CYS A 84 17.49 -5.31 2.40
N LYS A 85 18.07 -6.42 2.87
CA LYS A 85 19.55 -6.60 2.90
C LYS A 85 20.15 -6.61 1.50
N ALA A 86 19.50 -7.25 0.52
CA ALA A 86 19.96 -7.28 -0.86
C ALA A 86 20.00 -5.87 -1.47
N VAL A 87 18.97 -5.06 -1.21
CA VAL A 87 18.94 -3.66 -1.66
C VAL A 87 20.03 -2.84 -0.96
N ALA A 88 20.22 -3.00 0.35
CA ALA A 88 21.30 -2.31 1.07
C ALA A 88 22.69 -2.69 0.54
N ALA A 89 22.91 -3.97 0.23
CA ALA A 89 24.14 -4.42 -0.40
C ALA A 89 24.38 -3.76 -1.77
N ALA A 90 23.31 -3.66 -2.58
CA ALA A 90 23.41 -3.04 -3.90
C ALA A 90 23.68 -1.53 -3.85
N VAL A 91 23.04 -0.82 -2.89
CA VAL A 91 23.09 0.64 -2.81
C VAL A 91 24.29 1.14 -1.99
N LEU A 92 24.64 0.43 -0.90
CA LEU A 92 25.63 0.83 0.10
C LEU A 92 26.85 -0.10 0.14
N GLY A 93 26.87 -1.18 -0.64
CA GLY A 93 27.94 -2.18 -0.61
C GLY A 93 27.95 -3.08 0.64
N ASP A 94 26.91 -2.99 1.51
CA ASP A 94 26.88 -3.70 2.79
C ASP A 94 25.44 -4.08 3.17
N ALA A 95 25.16 -5.38 3.20
CA ALA A 95 23.85 -5.94 3.55
C ALA A 95 23.42 -5.65 5.01
N THR A 96 24.33 -5.28 5.88
CA THR A 96 24.04 -4.98 7.30
C THR A 96 23.55 -3.55 7.52
N LYS A 97 23.62 -2.71 6.51
CA LYS A 97 23.26 -1.28 6.57
C LYS A 97 21.77 -1.05 6.41
N VAL A 98 20.95 -1.73 7.20
CA VAL A 98 19.49 -1.60 7.19
C VAL A 98 18.97 -1.20 8.57
N ASN A 99 18.06 -0.23 8.58
CA ASN A 99 17.18 0.04 9.72
C ASN A 99 15.80 -0.54 9.39
N TYR A 100 15.21 -1.29 10.31
CA TYR A 100 13.89 -1.87 10.13
C TYR A 100 12.83 -1.09 10.90
N THR A 101 11.74 -0.73 10.20
CA THR A 101 10.51 -0.17 10.77
C THR A 101 9.39 -1.16 10.54
N THR A 102 8.65 -1.51 11.58
CA THR A 102 7.53 -2.44 11.44
C THR A 102 6.23 -1.73 11.07
N ALA A 103 5.39 -2.38 10.26
CA ALA A 103 4.07 -1.88 9.90
C ALA A 103 3.03 -3.01 9.82
N THR A 104 1.79 -2.68 10.18
CA THR A 104 0.63 -3.56 9.99
C THR A 104 0.09 -3.49 8.57
N GLY A 105 -0.90 -4.32 8.21
CA GLY A 105 -1.64 -4.20 6.95
C GLY A 105 -2.26 -2.82 6.75
N LYS A 106 -2.76 -2.22 7.83
CA LYS A 106 -3.42 -0.91 7.82
C LYS A 106 -2.43 0.26 7.69
N THR A 107 -1.25 0.18 8.31
CA THR A 107 -0.35 1.34 8.46
C THR A 107 0.81 1.38 7.45
N ARG A 108 1.06 0.30 6.70
CA ARG A 108 2.25 0.16 5.85
C ARG A 108 2.37 1.25 4.78
N PHE A 109 1.28 1.58 4.10
CA PHE A 109 1.29 2.58 3.03
C PHE A 109 1.42 3.99 3.58
N THR A 110 0.74 4.28 4.69
CA THR A 110 0.85 5.59 5.36
C THR A 110 2.27 5.84 5.85
N LYS A 111 2.92 4.83 6.42
CA LYS A 111 4.32 4.92 6.86
C LYS A 111 5.29 5.13 5.69
N LEU A 112 5.08 4.43 4.57
CA LEU A 112 5.89 4.65 3.37
C LEU A 112 5.68 6.05 2.81
N ALA A 113 4.44 6.52 2.70
CA ALA A 113 4.12 7.88 2.25
C ALA A 113 4.67 8.97 3.19
N ALA A 114 4.78 8.69 4.48
CA ALA A 114 5.38 9.60 5.47
C ALA A 114 6.92 9.58 5.45
N GLY A 115 7.56 8.75 4.61
CA GLY A 115 9.01 8.66 4.54
C GLY A 115 9.66 7.92 5.72
N GLU A 116 8.89 7.11 6.47
CA GLU A 116 9.46 6.29 7.55
C GLU A 116 10.36 5.15 7.00
N GLY A 117 10.34 4.92 5.70
CA GLY A 117 11.24 4.04 4.98
C GLY A 117 11.25 4.35 3.49
N GLU A 118 12.34 4.04 2.83
CA GLU A 118 12.46 4.18 1.37
C GLU A 118 11.87 2.98 0.63
N ILE A 119 11.78 1.84 1.32
CA ILE A 119 11.26 0.58 0.77
C ILE A 119 10.25 -0.02 1.73
N LEU A 120 9.17 -0.54 1.17
CA LEU A 120 8.23 -1.42 1.83
C LEU A 120 8.45 -2.84 1.30
N SER A 121 9.11 -3.68 2.10
CA SER A 121 9.33 -5.10 1.82
C SER A 121 8.53 -5.95 2.78
N ARG A 122 7.35 -6.36 2.34
CA ARG A 122 6.45 -7.21 3.13
C ARG A 122 5.38 -7.83 2.22
N ASN A 123 4.58 -8.78 2.77
CA ASN A 123 3.43 -9.38 2.10
C ASN A 123 2.39 -8.32 1.68
N THR A 124 2.63 -7.69 0.55
CA THR A 124 1.82 -6.60 0.01
C THR A 124 1.42 -6.92 -1.42
N THR A 125 0.14 -7.20 -1.62
CA THR A 125 -0.40 -7.52 -2.95
C THR A 125 -0.33 -6.29 -3.85
N TRP A 126 0.22 -6.44 -5.04
CA TRP A 126 0.14 -5.43 -6.10
C TRP A 126 -1.27 -5.44 -6.69
N THR A 127 -1.97 -4.34 -6.56
CA THR A 127 -3.28 -4.12 -7.18
C THR A 127 -3.28 -2.81 -7.93
N PHE A 128 -4.15 -2.71 -8.93
CA PHE A 128 -4.30 -1.49 -9.73
C PHE A 128 -4.60 -0.26 -8.85
N SER A 129 -5.55 -0.39 -7.91
CA SER A 129 -5.89 0.72 -7.01
C SER A 129 -4.71 1.15 -6.13
N ARG A 130 -3.90 0.21 -5.63
CA ARG A 130 -2.72 0.55 -4.82
C ARG A 130 -1.64 1.25 -5.62
N ASP A 131 -1.46 0.84 -6.87
CA ASP A 131 -0.45 1.43 -7.76
C ASP A 131 -0.85 2.85 -8.19
N VAL A 132 -2.15 3.07 -8.48
CA VAL A 132 -2.66 4.34 -9.01
C VAL A 132 -3.03 5.33 -7.90
N ASP A 133 -3.75 4.86 -6.85
CA ASP A 133 -4.39 5.77 -5.89
C ASP A 133 -3.45 6.18 -4.75
N LEU A 134 -2.43 5.36 -4.44
CA LEU A 134 -1.56 5.59 -3.28
C LEU A 134 -0.29 6.37 -3.60
N ALA A 135 -0.11 6.83 -4.84
CA ALA A 135 1.10 7.53 -5.30
C ALA A 135 2.41 6.80 -4.92
N GLN A 136 2.39 5.46 -4.98
CA GLN A 136 3.52 4.60 -4.65
C GLN A 136 3.82 3.69 -5.83
N THR A 137 5.09 3.37 -6.03
CA THR A 137 5.51 2.54 -7.14
C THR A 137 5.81 1.12 -6.67
N PHE A 138 5.14 0.14 -7.25
CA PHE A 138 5.52 -1.26 -7.12
C PHE A 138 6.70 -1.55 -8.05
N ILE A 139 7.83 -1.97 -7.48
CA ILE A 139 9.07 -2.19 -8.25
C ILE A 139 9.21 -3.63 -8.75
N GLY A 140 8.38 -4.55 -8.29
CA GLY A 140 8.38 -5.94 -8.73
C GLY A 140 7.60 -6.87 -7.81
N VAL A 141 7.34 -8.07 -8.34
CA VAL A 141 6.77 -9.19 -7.59
C VAL A 141 7.90 -10.15 -7.26
N ASN A 142 8.14 -10.38 -5.98
CA ASN A 142 9.18 -11.28 -5.48
C ASN A 142 8.61 -12.59 -4.91
N TYR A 143 7.29 -12.67 -4.71
CA TYR A 143 6.60 -13.84 -4.20
C TYR A 143 5.17 -13.91 -4.75
N TYR A 144 4.73 -15.11 -5.16
CA TYR A 144 3.35 -15.37 -5.57
C TYR A 144 2.65 -16.16 -4.48
N ASP A 145 1.52 -15.64 -4.01
CA ASP A 145 0.68 -16.28 -3.00
C ASP A 145 -0.79 -16.34 -3.45
N GLY A 146 -1.66 -16.76 -2.55
CA GLY A 146 -3.10 -16.78 -2.76
C GLY A 146 -3.85 -16.64 -1.43
N GLN A 147 -5.13 -16.32 -1.53
CA GLN A 147 -6.03 -16.27 -0.39
C GLN A 147 -6.63 -17.64 -0.12
N GLY A 148 -6.67 -18.04 1.15
CA GLY A 148 -7.31 -19.26 1.60
C GLY A 148 -7.97 -19.07 2.96
N PHE A 149 -8.77 -20.05 3.37
CA PHE A 149 -9.40 -20.11 4.67
C PHE A 149 -8.73 -21.15 5.55
N MET A 150 -8.33 -20.75 6.74
CA MET A 150 -7.84 -21.67 7.77
C MET A 150 -8.97 -21.93 8.76
N VAL A 151 -9.34 -23.20 8.89
CA VAL A 151 -10.43 -23.64 9.76
C VAL A 151 -9.99 -24.81 10.65
N PRO A 152 -10.60 -25.01 11.83
CA PRO A 152 -10.38 -26.22 12.61
C PRO A 152 -10.70 -27.48 11.80
N LYS A 153 -9.86 -28.50 11.87
CA LYS A 153 -10.09 -29.79 11.18
C LYS A 153 -11.43 -30.42 11.55
N SER A 154 -11.88 -30.24 12.79
CA SER A 154 -13.15 -30.72 13.32
C SER A 154 -14.37 -30.16 12.60
N LEU A 155 -14.24 -28.99 11.91
CA LEU A 155 -15.34 -28.39 11.15
C LEU A 155 -15.67 -29.19 9.88
N GLY A 156 -14.73 -30.00 9.37
CA GLY A 156 -14.96 -30.88 8.21
C GLY A 156 -15.20 -30.18 6.88
N VAL A 157 -15.10 -28.86 6.82
CA VAL A 157 -15.33 -28.04 5.61
C VAL A 157 -14.28 -28.32 4.56
N LYS A 158 -14.73 -28.53 3.31
CA LYS A 158 -13.87 -28.85 2.16
C LYS A 158 -13.74 -27.72 1.13
N SER A 159 -14.56 -26.70 1.24
CA SER A 159 -14.53 -25.53 0.32
C SER A 159 -15.05 -24.28 1.00
N ALA A 160 -14.73 -23.10 0.45
CA ALA A 160 -15.25 -21.83 0.92
C ALA A 160 -16.77 -21.76 0.99
N LYS A 161 -17.46 -22.45 0.07
CA LYS A 161 -18.95 -22.53 0.07
C LYS A 161 -19.53 -23.17 1.33
N GLY A 162 -18.76 -23.99 2.03
CA GLY A 162 -19.17 -24.58 3.31
C GLY A 162 -19.05 -23.61 4.50
N LEU A 163 -18.59 -22.39 4.28
CA LEU A 163 -18.43 -21.33 5.28
C LEU A 163 -19.53 -20.26 5.20
N ASP A 164 -20.58 -20.50 4.42
CA ASP A 164 -21.69 -19.56 4.30
C ASP A 164 -22.29 -19.23 5.68
N GLY A 165 -22.44 -17.92 5.95
CA GLY A 165 -22.88 -17.40 7.26
C GLY A 165 -21.85 -17.47 8.40
N ALA A 166 -20.65 -17.95 8.16
CA ALA A 166 -19.59 -18.00 9.18
C ALA A 166 -18.96 -16.62 9.42
N SER A 167 -18.56 -16.37 10.68
CA SER A 167 -17.74 -15.22 11.02
C SER A 167 -16.27 -15.49 10.67
N VAL A 168 -15.67 -14.62 9.86
CA VAL A 168 -14.28 -14.76 9.40
C VAL A 168 -13.41 -13.66 9.99
N CYS A 169 -12.30 -14.05 10.64
CA CYS A 169 -11.30 -13.10 11.11
C CYS A 169 -10.37 -12.70 9.96
N ILE A 170 -10.17 -11.39 9.78
CA ILE A 170 -9.30 -10.83 8.75
C ILE A 170 -8.37 -9.77 9.34
N GLN A 171 -7.31 -9.44 8.61
CA GLN A 171 -6.47 -8.29 8.92
C GLN A 171 -6.95 -7.06 8.12
N THR A 172 -7.30 -6.00 8.83
CA THR A 172 -7.75 -4.74 8.23
C THR A 172 -6.70 -4.13 7.30
N GLY A 173 -7.14 -3.55 6.18
CA GLY A 173 -6.29 -2.90 5.17
C GLY A 173 -5.62 -3.90 4.22
N THR A 174 -6.18 -5.09 4.08
CA THR A 174 -5.68 -6.14 3.19
C THR A 174 -6.63 -6.41 2.03
N THR A 175 -6.10 -7.02 0.97
CA THR A 175 -6.94 -7.54 -0.13
C THR A 175 -7.82 -8.68 0.34
N THR A 176 -7.41 -9.41 1.38
CA THR A 176 -8.20 -10.46 2.00
C THR A 176 -9.52 -9.92 2.57
N GLU A 177 -9.47 -8.73 3.21
CA GLU A 177 -10.67 -8.04 3.69
C GLU A 177 -11.62 -7.64 2.55
N LEU A 178 -11.05 -7.17 1.43
CA LEU A 178 -11.85 -6.73 0.28
C LEU A 178 -12.49 -7.87 -0.51
N ASN A 179 -11.99 -9.08 -0.37
CA ASN A 179 -12.43 -10.26 -1.11
C ASN A 179 -13.45 -11.12 -0.33
N LEU A 180 -13.86 -10.69 0.86
CA LEU A 180 -14.89 -11.34 1.69
C LEU A 180 -16.23 -10.63 1.57
#